data_796dc18f393942b1d7bd0708305a2733
#
_entry.id   796dc18f393942b1d7bd0708305a2733
#
_cell.length_a   1.000
_cell.length_b   1.000
_cell.length_c   1.000
_cell.angle_alpha   90.00
_cell.angle_beta   90.00
_cell.angle_gamma   90.00
#
_symmetry.space_group_name_H-M   'P 1'
#
loop_
_entity.id
_entity.type
_entity.pdbx_description
1 polymer ?
#
loop_
_entity_poly.entity_id
_entity_poly.type
_entity_poly.pdbx_seq_one_letter_code
_entity_poly.pdbx_strand_id
1 'polypeptide(L)'
;MKIKKSTKALAAAASLAMMATVGLSACGGGSDDAETTADGKVKITMWHGFSEADGKTLESIVDDFNKSQDKYEIDAQLQPWSTIGETMVTKVTSGDGPDFVTTGADNGQGWSIDGTFQCVTDFYDDKDNGTDEYIENVVDQITFNIDGSEEKCGVPMGYARPPCGTTPICGSPPA
;
A
#
# COMPACT_ATOMS: atom_id res chain seq x y z
N MET A 1 -66.76 52.34 -17.59
CA MET A 1 -68.03 51.57 -17.57
C MET A 1 -67.72 50.08 -17.48
N LYS A 2 -68.18 49.52 -16.37
CA LYS A 2 -68.39 48.07 -16.06
C LYS A 2 -67.26 47.05 -16.28
N ILE A 3 -66.80 46.69 -15.14
CA ILE A 3 -66.25 45.44 -14.62
C ILE A 3 -66.96 44.20 -15.19
N LYS A 4 -66.19 43.15 -15.52
CA LYS A 4 -66.67 41.80 -15.26
C LYS A 4 -65.49 40.89 -14.84
N LYS A 5 -65.58 40.48 -13.60
CA LYS A 5 -64.80 39.40 -13.00
C LYS A 5 -65.17 38.10 -13.69
N SER A 6 -64.22 37.26 -13.96
CA SER A 6 -64.45 35.83 -14.11
C SER A 6 -63.36 35.06 -13.41
N THR A 7 -63.70 34.58 -12.29
CA THR A 7 -63.04 33.53 -11.52
C THR A 7 -63.41 32.17 -12.15
N LYS A 8 -62.41 31.38 -12.48
CA LYS A 8 -62.46 29.89 -12.57
C LYS A 8 -61.03 29.45 -12.68
N ALA A 9 -60.63 28.83 -11.77
CA ALA A 9 -60.64 27.49 -11.23
C ALA A 9 -59.19 26.94 -11.16
N LEU A 10 -58.86 26.63 -9.94
CA LEU A 10 -57.72 25.78 -9.56
C LEU A 10 -57.63 24.55 -10.44
N ALA A 11 -56.44 24.27 -10.94
CA ALA A 11 -56.02 22.90 -11.16
C ALA A 11 -54.60 22.80 -10.60
N ALA A 12 -54.52 22.08 -9.51
CA ALA A 12 -53.32 21.67 -8.87
C ALA A 12 -52.56 20.71 -9.78
N ALA A 13 -51.36 21.06 -10.18
CA ALA A 13 -50.38 20.08 -10.66
C ALA A 13 -49.22 20.18 -9.68
N ALA A 14 -49.28 19.34 -8.66
CA ALA A 14 -48.17 19.04 -7.79
C ALA A 14 -47.17 18.21 -8.58
N SER A 15 -46.20 18.89 -9.21
CA SER A 15 -44.99 18.24 -9.75
C SER A 15 -44.07 18.00 -8.58
N LEU A 16 -44.01 16.75 -8.15
CA LEU A 16 -42.94 16.26 -7.26
C LEU A 16 -41.60 16.46 -7.96
N ALA A 17 -40.95 17.56 -7.67
CA ALA A 17 -39.52 17.65 -7.87
C ALA A 17 -38.85 16.93 -6.69
N MET A 18 -38.59 15.63 -6.85
CA MET A 18 -37.59 14.94 -6.05
C MET A 18 -36.23 15.52 -6.42
N MET A 19 -35.84 16.57 -5.75
CA MET A 19 -34.44 16.98 -5.66
C MET A 19 -33.75 15.93 -4.80
N ALA A 20 -33.06 14.99 -5.48
CA ALA A 20 -32.02 14.21 -4.87
C ALA A 20 -30.95 15.21 -4.37
N THR A 21 -31.01 15.55 -3.10
CA THR A 21 -29.92 16.20 -2.41
C THR A 21 -28.79 15.19 -2.34
N VAL A 22 -27.92 15.21 -3.33
CA VAL A 22 -26.57 14.67 -3.18
C VAL A 22 -25.92 15.54 -2.12
N GLY A 23 -25.92 15.06 -0.90
CA GLY A 23 -25.21 15.66 0.21
C GLY A 23 -23.73 15.65 -0.13
N LEU A 24 -23.19 16.80 -0.56
CA LEU A 24 -21.76 17.07 -0.46
C LEU A 24 -21.45 17.14 1.04
N SER A 25 -21.15 16.02 1.65
CA SER A 25 -20.42 15.98 2.91
C SER A 25 -18.96 16.32 2.61
N ALA A 26 -18.69 17.58 2.39
CA ALA A 26 -17.35 18.10 2.52
C ALA A 26 -17.07 18.23 4.02
N CYS A 27 -16.72 17.12 4.66
CA CYS A 27 -16.13 17.12 5.99
C CYS A 27 -14.66 16.79 5.81
N GLY A 28 -13.82 17.79 5.98
CA GLY A 28 -12.38 17.65 6.07
C GLY A 28 -12.02 16.80 7.29
N GLY A 29 -11.35 15.72 7.01
CA GLY A 29 -10.78 14.75 7.95
C GLY A 29 -10.28 13.63 7.07
N GLY A 30 -8.97 13.41 7.00
CA GLY A 30 -8.36 12.35 6.18
C GLY A 30 -9.02 11.03 6.48
N SER A 31 -9.95 10.65 5.62
CA SER A 31 -10.36 9.28 5.44
C SER A 31 -9.53 8.81 4.27
N ASP A 32 -8.56 7.97 4.52
CA ASP A 32 -8.00 7.11 3.50
C ASP A 32 -9.16 6.25 2.99
N ASP A 33 -9.85 6.73 1.96
CA ASP A 33 -10.84 5.93 1.24
C ASP A 33 -10.05 4.88 0.45
N ALA A 34 -9.75 3.76 1.11
CA ALA A 34 -9.08 2.64 0.50
C ALA A 34 -9.82 2.25 -0.80
N GLU A 35 -9.09 2.15 -1.89
CA GLU A 35 -9.65 1.74 -3.17
C GLU A 35 -10.29 0.35 -3.02
N THR A 36 -11.53 0.22 -3.48
CA THR A 36 -12.30 -1.02 -3.34
C THR A 36 -12.55 -1.62 -4.71
N THR A 37 -12.34 -2.93 -4.83
CA THR A 37 -12.64 -3.66 -6.06
C THR A 37 -14.14 -3.77 -6.30
N ALA A 38 -14.54 -4.17 -7.51
CA ALA A 38 -15.95 -4.37 -7.87
C ALA A 38 -16.65 -5.40 -6.97
N ASP A 39 -15.90 -6.34 -6.42
CA ASP A 39 -16.38 -7.41 -5.52
C ASP A 39 -16.38 -6.97 -4.04
N GLY A 40 -15.99 -5.73 -3.75
CA GLY A 40 -16.00 -5.16 -2.41
C GLY A 40 -14.78 -5.47 -1.55
N LYS A 41 -13.71 -6.01 -2.14
CA LYS A 41 -12.44 -6.21 -1.45
C LYS A 41 -11.64 -4.89 -1.40
N VAL A 42 -10.88 -4.68 -0.35
CA VAL A 42 -9.92 -3.58 -0.28
C VAL A 42 -8.74 -3.90 -1.21
N LYS A 43 -8.50 -3.04 -2.18
CA LYS A 43 -7.40 -3.19 -3.13
C LYS A 43 -6.10 -2.73 -2.48
N ILE A 44 -5.05 -3.54 -2.62
CA ILE A 44 -3.70 -3.27 -2.15
C ILE A 44 -2.76 -3.32 -3.35
N THR A 45 -2.15 -2.21 -3.70
CA THR A 45 -1.20 -2.12 -4.81
C THR A 45 0.21 -2.46 -4.33
N MET A 46 0.81 -3.46 -4.97
CA MET A 46 2.17 -3.91 -4.69
C MET A 46 3.06 -3.66 -5.90
N TRP A 47 4.22 -3.02 -5.70
CA TRP A 47 5.26 -2.97 -6.72
C TRP A 47 6.38 -3.95 -6.45
N HIS A 48 6.85 -4.62 -7.50
CA HIS A 48 7.97 -5.55 -7.43
C HIS A 48 8.79 -5.55 -8.72
N GLY A 49 10.06 -5.89 -8.62
CA GLY A 49 10.95 -5.98 -9.76
C GLY A 49 11.31 -7.41 -10.18
N PHE A 50 10.66 -8.42 -9.59
CA PHE A 50 10.90 -9.82 -9.93
C PHE A 50 10.35 -10.16 -11.32
N SER A 51 11.17 -10.80 -12.14
CA SER A 51 10.82 -11.20 -13.50
C SER A 51 11.04 -12.70 -13.69
N GLU A 52 10.63 -13.22 -14.83
CA GLU A 52 10.81 -14.63 -15.22
C GLU A 52 10.31 -15.63 -14.16
N ALA A 53 11.18 -16.49 -13.63
CA ALA A 53 10.81 -17.54 -12.68
C ALA A 53 10.38 -16.98 -11.32
N ASP A 54 11.09 -15.96 -10.84
CA ASP A 54 10.80 -15.32 -9.55
C ASP A 54 9.48 -14.54 -9.62
N GLY A 55 9.24 -13.85 -10.74
CA GLY A 55 7.98 -13.16 -10.98
C GLY A 55 6.79 -14.11 -10.99
N LYS A 56 6.89 -15.24 -11.69
CA LYS A 56 5.83 -16.28 -11.70
C LYS A 56 5.57 -16.88 -10.33
N THR A 57 6.62 -17.04 -9.53
CA THR A 57 6.48 -17.55 -8.16
C THR A 57 5.71 -16.53 -7.30
N LEU A 58 6.07 -15.25 -7.39
CA LEU A 58 5.37 -14.19 -6.67
C LEU A 58 3.91 -14.08 -7.11
N GLU A 59 3.64 -14.08 -8.42
CA GLU A 59 2.27 -14.08 -8.96
C GLU A 59 1.43 -15.25 -8.40
N SER A 60 2.01 -16.46 -8.32
CA SER A 60 1.33 -17.61 -7.73
C SER A 60 1.01 -17.41 -6.25
N ILE A 61 1.93 -16.83 -5.48
CA ILE A 61 1.72 -16.52 -4.05
C ILE A 61 0.60 -15.49 -3.88
N VAL A 62 0.62 -14.43 -4.70
CA VAL A 62 -0.41 -13.39 -4.69
C VAL A 62 -1.77 -13.97 -5.07
N ASP A 63 -1.82 -14.80 -6.10
CA ASP A 63 -3.03 -15.49 -6.53
C ASP A 63 -3.61 -16.38 -5.43
N ASP A 64 -2.77 -17.13 -4.73
CA ASP A 64 -3.19 -18.00 -3.64
C ASP A 64 -3.69 -17.17 -2.44
N PHE A 65 -3.03 -16.06 -2.12
CA PHE A 65 -3.50 -15.12 -1.11
C PHE A 65 -4.87 -14.55 -1.48
N ASN A 66 -5.03 -14.03 -2.69
CA ASN A 66 -6.28 -13.42 -3.15
C ASN A 66 -7.45 -14.40 -3.16
N LYS A 67 -7.19 -15.70 -3.33
CA LYS A 67 -8.20 -16.78 -3.28
C LYS A 67 -8.49 -17.26 -1.86
N SER A 68 -7.57 -17.07 -0.92
CA SER A 68 -7.68 -17.59 0.44
C SER A 68 -8.64 -16.83 1.34
N GLN A 69 -9.00 -15.60 0.97
CA GLN A 69 -9.84 -14.71 1.76
C GLN A 69 -10.60 -13.72 0.86
N ASP A 70 -11.63 -13.04 1.41
CA ASP A 70 -12.53 -12.15 0.68
C ASP A 70 -12.44 -10.67 1.10
N LYS A 71 -11.44 -10.33 1.93
CA LYS A 71 -11.32 -8.97 2.49
C LYS A 71 -10.40 -8.07 1.68
N TYR A 72 -9.31 -8.63 1.17
CA TYR A 72 -8.25 -7.90 0.46
C TYR A 72 -7.98 -8.48 -0.92
N GLU A 73 -7.51 -7.64 -1.83
CA GLU A 73 -7.01 -8.06 -3.14
C GLU A 73 -5.68 -7.36 -3.41
N ILE A 74 -4.61 -8.14 -3.55
CA ILE A 74 -3.31 -7.62 -3.94
C ILE A 74 -3.25 -7.52 -5.46
N ASP A 75 -2.97 -6.31 -5.97
CA ASP A 75 -2.64 -6.00 -7.36
C ASP A 75 -1.12 -5.88 -7.49
N ALA A 76 -0.45 -6.99 -7.83
CA ALA A 76 0.99 -7.03 -7.96
C ALA A 76 1.43 -6.50 -9.34
N GLN A 77 2.17 -5.40 -9.34
CA GLN A 77 2.60 -4.70 -10.54
C GLN A 77 4.11 -4.83 -10.74
N LEU A 78 4.52 -5.44 -11.85
CA LEU A 78 5.92 -5.53 -12.24
C LEU A 78 6.43 -4.15 -12.66
N GLN A 79 7.45 -3.66 -11.97
CA GLN A 79 8.17 -2.43 -12.28
C GLN A 79 9.67 -2.73 -12.38
N PRO A 80 10.41 -2.15 -13.35
CA PRO A 80 11.86 -2.28 -13.34
C PRO A 80 12.46 -1.77 -12.02
N TRP A 81 13.45 -2.48 -11.47
CA TRP A 81 14.13 -2.09 -10.22
C TRP A 81 14.64 -0.64 -10.25
N SER A 82 15.18 -0.19 -11.40
CA SER A 82 15.61 1.20 -11.59
C SER A 82 14.45 2.19 -11.47
N THR A 83 13.30 1.87 -12.06
CA THR A 83 12.10 2.71 -11.98
C THR A 83 11.61 2.82 -10.56
N ILE A 84 11.57 1.70 -9.81
CA ILE A 84 11.22 1.72 -8.39
C ILE A 84 12.15 2.66 -7.63
N GLY A 85 13.48 2.49 -7.80
CA GLY A 85 14.48 3.31 -7.11
C GLY A 85 14.40 4.80 -7.42
N GLU A 86 14.15 5.15 -8.69
CA GLU A 86 14.17 6.54 -9.16
C GLU A 86 12.85 7.29 -8.88
N THR A 87 11.72 6.59 -8.83
CA THR A 87 10.41 7.25 -8.81
C THR A 87 9.65 7.12 -7.49
N MET A 88 10.07 6.25 -6.58
CA MET A 88 9.33 5.95 -5.35
C MET A 88 8.93 7.19 -4.55
N VAL A 89 9.91 8.01 -4.17
CA VAL A 89 9.67 9.23 -3.38
C VAL A 89 8.67 10.16 -4.06
N THR A 90 8.84 10.37 -5.37
CA THR A 90 7.95 11.24 -6.16
C THR A 90 6.54 10.66 -6.20
N LYS A 91 6.41 9.37 -6.42
CA LYS A 91 5.12 8.68 -6.51
C LYS A 91 4.37 8.68 -5.19
N VAL A 92 5.04 8.38 -4.10
CA VAL A 92 4.43 8.43 -2.76
C VAL A 92 4.01 9.88 -2.42
N THR A 93 4.87 10.86 -2.68
CA THR A 93 4.56 12.27 -2.40
C THR A 93 3.39 12.81 -3.23
N SER A 94 3.19 12.30 -4.46
CA SER A 94 2.04 12.67 -5.30
C SER A 94 0.75 11.89 -4.97
N GLY A 95 0.82 10.89 -4.11
CA GLY A 95 -0.32 10.01 -3.82
C GLY A 95 -0.56 8.90 -4.86
N ASP A 96 0.39 8.73 -5.81
CA ASP A 96 0.33 7.70 -6.87
C ASP A 96 1.25 6.50 -6.55
N GLY A 97 1.78 6.42 -5.34
CA GLY A 97 2.65 5.33 -4.89
C GLY A 97 1.89 4.03 -4.64
N PRO A 98 2.60 2.90 -4.54
CA PRO A 98 2.00 1.65 -4.10
C PRO A 98 1.79 1.64 -2.58
N ASP A 99 0.89 0.77 -2.11
CA ASP A 99 0.70 0.53 -0.68
C ASP A 99 1.91 -0.19 -0.07
N PHE A 100 2.55 -1.09 -0.83
CA PHE A 100 3.84 -1.67 -0.45
C PHE A 100 4.69 -2.05 -1.66
N VAL A 101 5.99 -2.24 -1.43
CA VAL A 101 6.96 -2.52 -2.48
C VAL A 101 8.01 -3.51 -1.99
N THR A 102 8.49 -4.34 -2.91
CA THR A 102 9.71 -5.11 -2.67
C THR A 102 10.93 -4.29 -3.07
N THR A 103 11.93 -4.23 -2.20
CA THR A 103 13.16 -3.46 -2.46
C THR A 103 14.34 -4.02 -1.68
N GLY A 104 15.55 -3.56 -1.98
CA GLY A 104 16.72 -3.81 -1.15
C GLY A 104 16.69 -2.97 0.13
N ALA A 105 17.35 -3.45 1.18
CA ALA A 105 17.42 -2.76 2.47
C ALA A 105 18.09 -1.38 2.36
N ASP A 106 19.01 -1.20 1.42
CA ASP A 106 19.68 0.06 1.12
C ASP A 106 18.70 1.18 0.72
N ASN A 107 17.81 0.90 -0.23
CA ASN A 107 16.74 1.84 -0.59
C ASN A 107 15.75 2.03 0.56
N GLY A 108 15.36 0.94 1.22
CA GLY A 108 14.43 0.97 2.33
C GLY A 108 14.88 1.89 3.45
N GLN A 109 16.18 1.89 3.78
CA GLN A 109 16.75 2.78 4.79
C GLN A 109 16.52 4.26 4.44
N GLY A 110 16.89 4.69 3.22
CA GLY A 110 16.72 6.08 2.80
C GLY A 110 15.26 6.52 2.85
N TRP A 111 14.37 5.70 2.32
CA TRP A 111 12.93 6.00 2.26
C TRP A 111 12.24 5.98 3.63
N SER A 112 12.74 5.22 4.58
CA SER A 112 12.23 5.22 5.96
C SER A 112 12.69 6.47 6.73
N ILE A 113 13.94 6.89 6.53
CA ILE A 113 14.48 8.09 7.19
C ILE A 113 13.81 9.37 6.67
N ASP A 114 13.50 9.45 5.37
CA ASP A 114 12.83 10.62 4.79
C ASP A 114 11.30 10.61 4.94
N GLY A 115 10.75 9.57 5.57
CA GLY A 115 9.33 9.44 5.84
C GLY A 115 8.49 8.98 4.64
N THR A 116 9.13 8.54 3.54
CA THR A 116 8.43 7.94 2.40
C THR A 116 7.82 6.58 2.78
N PHE A 117 8.50 5.82 3.63
CA PHE A 117 8.01 4.54 4.16
C PHE A 117 7.63 4.66 5.62
N GLN A 118 6.53 4.00 5.97
CA GLN A 118 6.14 3.76 7.36
C GLN A 118 6.84 2.51 7.88
N CYS A 119 7.42 2.61 9.08
CA CYS A 119 7.98 1.44 9.76
C CYS A 119 6.86 0.58 10.37
N VAL A 120 7.14 -0.69 10.55
CA VAL A 120 6.18 -1.73 10.96
C VAL A 120 6.62 -2.42 12.26
N THR A 121 7.19 -1.66 13.18
CA THR A 121 7.70 -2.17 14.47
C THR A 121 6.61 -2.92 15.23
N ASP A 122 5.37 -2.40 15.26
CA ASP A 122 4.23 -3.05 15.93
C ASP A 122 3.93 -4.45 15.38
N PHE A 123 4.21 -4.70 14.09
CA PHE A 123 4.07 -6.04 13.50
C PHE A 123 5.00 -7.05 14.17
N TYR A 124 6.20 -6.62 14.58
CA TYR A 124 7.19 -7.47 15.25
C TYR A 124 6.92 -7.63 16.74
N ASP A 125 6.20 -6.72 17.34
CA ASP A 125 5.83 -6.78 18.76
C ASP A 125 4.65 -7.72 19.00
N ASP A 126 3.88 -8.04 17.95
CA ASP A 126 2.79 -9.00 18.01
C ASP A 126 3.33 -10.43 17.81
N LYS A 127 3.26 -11.24 18.89
CA LYS A 127 3.75 -12.62 18.88
C LYS A 127 2.97 -13.56 17.97
N ASP A 128 1.75 -13.20 17.60
CA ASP A 128 0.91 -14.02 16.73
C ASP A 128 1.38 -13.93 15.26
N ASN A 129 2.22 -12.94 14.94
CA ASN A 129 2.79 -12.77 13.60
C ASN A 129 3.99 -13.70 13.29
N GLY A 130 4.43 -14.52 14.25
CA GLY A 130 5.50 -15.51 14.04
C GLY A 130 6.87 -14.91 13.74
N THR A 131 7.11 -13.67 14.14
CA THR A 131 8.36 -12.94 13.86
C THR A 131 9.57 -13.49 14.61
N ASP A 132 9.36 -14.28 15.65
CA ASP A 132 10.42 -14.98 16.40
C ASP A 132 11.19 -16.00 15.53
N GLU A 133 10.61 -16.41 14.39
CA GLU A 133 11.25 -17.34 13.45
C GLU A 133 12.19 -16.64 12.45
N TYR A 134 12.18 -15.30 12.38
CA TYR A 134 13.10 -14.58 11.52
C TYR A 134 14.53 -14.62 12.05
N ILE A 135 15.47 -14.76 11.13
CA ILE A 135 16.90 -14.71 11.45
C ILE A 135 17.28 -13.30 11.90
N GLU A 136 17.80 -13.15 13.11
CA GLU A 136 18.12 -11.87 13.75
C GLU A 136 18.91 -10.92 12.82
N ASN A 137 19.98 -11.38 12.20
CA ASN A 137 20.80 -10.55 11.33
C ASN A 137 20.12 -10.13 10.02
N VAL A 138 18.99 -10.71 9.69
CA VAL A 138 18.15 -10.28 8.55
C VAL A 138 17.20 -9.16 9.01
N VAL A 139 16.67 -9.27 10.21
CA VAL A 139 15.86 -8.23 10.84
C VAL A 139 16.71 -6.98 11.10
N ASP A 140 17.97 -7.15 11.51
CA ASP A 140 18.92 -6.03 11.71
C ASP A 140 19.11 -5.19 10.44
N GLN A 141 19.04 -5.80 9.26
CA GLN A 141 19.20 -5.07 7.98
C GLN A 141 18.04 -4.13 7.65
N ILE A 142 16.90 -4.33 8.27
CA ILE A 142 15.70 -3.51 8.10
C ILE A 142 15.37 -2.71 9.37
N THR A 143 16.27 -2.74 10.37
CA THR A 143 16.17 -1.96 11.60
C THR A 143 17.00 -0.70 11.47
N PHE A 144 16.34 0.44 11.56
CA PHE A 144 16.99 1.74 11.35
C PHE A 144 16.72 2.65 12.55
N ASN A 145 17.64 3.58 12.79
CA ASN A 145 17.42 4.63 13.79
C ASN A 145 16.63 5.77 13.15
N ILE A 146 15.38 5.93 13.55
CA ILE A 146 14.49 7.00 13.09
C ILE A 146 14.21 7.91 14.29
N ASP A 147 14.64 9.14 14.21
CA ASP A 147 14.47 10.16 15.26
C ASP A 147 14.91 9.73 16.67
N GLY A 148 15.91 8.87 16.74
CA GLY A 148 16.49 8.38 18.00
C GLY A 148 15.87 7.07 18.52
N SER A 149 14.92 6.49 17.81
CA SER A 149 14.33 5.18 18.10
C SER A 149 14.76 4.14 17.07
N GLU A 150 14.97 2.90 17.51
CA GLU A 150 15.18 1.76 16.61
C GLU A 150 13.83 1.27 16.10
N GLU A 151 13.64 1.38 14.77
CA GLU A 151 12.41 1.02 14.11
C GLU A 151 12.66 -0.06 13.04
N LYS A 152 11.75 -1.02 12.98
CA LYS A 152 11.77 -2.07 11.94
C LYS A 152 10.91 -1.62 10.76
N CYS A 153 11.57 -1.37 9.64
CA CYS A 153 10.94 -0.68 8.50
C CYS A 153 10.81 -1.60 7.28
N GLY A 154 10.34 -2.80 7.51
CA GLY A 154 10.06 -3.77 6.46
C GLY A 154 9.84 -5.17 6.99
N VAL A 155 9.47 -6.09 6.09
CA VAL A 155 9.36 -7.52 6.37
C VAL A 155 10.28 -8.27 5.41
N PRO A 156 11.23 -9.09 5.89
CA PRO A 156 12.14 -9.82 5.02
C PRO A 156 11.39 -10.84 4.17
N MET A 157 11.51 -10.76 2.85
CA MET A 157 11.05 -11.79 1.92
C MET A 157 12.13 -12.83 1.61
N GLY A 158 13.39 -12.48 1.80
CA GLY A 158 14.53 -13.32 1.51
C GLY A 158 15.83 -12.65 1.89
N TYR A 159 16.90 -13.42 1.92
CA TYR A 159 18.24 -12.96 2.20
C TYR A 159 19.09 -12.96 0.93
N ALA A 160 19.41 -11.79 0.43
CA ALA A 160 20.45 -11.65 -0.58
C ALA A 160 21.80 -11.53 0.13
N ARG A 161 22.63 -12.57 0.03
CA ARG A 161 24.02 -12.46 0.51
C ARG A 161 24.71 -11.35 -0.27
N PRO A 162 25.27 -10.32 0.41
CA PRO A 162 26.00 -9.30 -0.32
C PRO A 162 27.12 -9.97 -1.11
N PRO A 163 27.42 -9.50 -2.34
CA PRO A 163 28.57 -10.01 -3.08
C PRO A 163 29.78 -9.89 -2.20
N CYS A 164 30.59 -10.95 -2.14
CA CYS A 164 31.83 -10.99 -1.37
C CYS A 164 32.76 -9.86 -1.84
N GLY A 165 32.59 -8.66 -1.31
CA GLY A 165 33.54 -7.58 -1.43
C GLY A 165 34.73 -7.85 -0.50
N THR A 166 35.84 -7.25 -0.78
CA THR A 166 37.17 -7.37 -0.20
C THR A 166 37.32 -7.41 1.34
N THR A 167 36.29 -7.77 2.09
CA THR A 167 36.34 -7.97 3.53
C THR A 167 36.78 -9.42 3.86
N PRO A 168 37.75 -9.62 4.77
CA PRO A 168 38.36 -10.96 5.04
C PRO A 168 37.44 -12.00 5.71
N ILE A 169 36.14 -11.75 5.80
CA ILE A 169 35.19 -12.62 6.54
C ILE A 169 34.36 -13.51 5.60
N CYS A 170 34.66 -13.56 4.31
CA CYS A 170 34.04 -14.51 3.41
C CYS A 170 34.77 -15.88 3.48
N GLY A 171 34.74 -16.48 4.67
CA GLY A 171 35.23 -17.83 4.88
C GLY A 171 34.34 -18.83 4.13
N SER A 172 34.96 -19.72 3.35
CA SER A 172 34.28 -20.89 2.78
C SER A 172 33.56 -21.64 3.89
N PRO A 173 32.36 -22.20 3.66
CA PRO A 173 31.71 -23.07 4.64
C PRO A 173 32.66 -24.21 4.98
N PRO A 174 32.70 -24.66 6.24
CA PRO A 174 33.46 -25.84 6.61
C PRO A 174 32.99 -27.04 5.78
N ALA A 175 33.94 -27.83 5.32
CA ALA A 175 33.74 -29.04 4.52
C ALA A 175 33.03 -30.12 5.34
#